data_3a0d253aac64589aa85b7e3799453b67
#
_entry.id   3a0d253aac64589aa85b7e3799453b67
#
_cell.length_a   1.000
_cell.length_b   1.000
_cell.length_c   1.000
_cell.angle_alpha   90.00
_cell.angle_beta   90.00
_cell.angle_gamma   90.00
#
_symmetry.space_group_name_H-M   'P 1'
#
loop_
_entity.id
_entity.type
_entity.pdbx_description
1 polymer ?
#
loop_
_entity_poly.entity_id
_entity_poly.type
_entity_poly.pdbx_seq_one_letter_code
_entity_poly.pdbx_strand_id
1 'polypeptide(L)'
;TFLHGGLIHLLANMYGLLFVGIFLEPRLGKIKYAAAYLTTGILASIASLWWHEAAVSVGASGAIFGLYGVFLALLVTKVFSKEFSKAFMTSTLIFVGYNLLMGLSGGIDNAAHIGGLISGFIIGLIYSPQLKRDAEYEQFVEEAQL
;
A
#
# COMPACT_ATOMS: atom_id res chain seq x y z
N THR A 1 0.17 -3.70 -14.47
CA THR A 1 0.89 -2.75 -13.58
C THR A 1 1.60 -1.63 -14.36
N PHE A 2 2.13 -1.89 -15.57
CA PHE A 2 2.92 -0.90 -16.35
C PHE A 2 2.14 -0.20 -17.46
N LEU A 3 0.96 -0.68 -17.82
CA LEU A 3 0.08 -0.06 -18.82
C LEU A 3 -0.95 0.82 -18.12
N HIS A 4 -1.23 2.00 -18.69
CA HIS A 4 -2.18 2.97 -18.14
C HIS A 4 -3.18 3.42 -19.21
N GLY A 5 -4.42 3.67 -18.80
CA GLY A 5 -5.51 4.08 -19.70
C GLY A 5 -5.48 5.55 -20.13
N GLY A 6 -4.39 6.30 -19.80
CA GLY A 6 -4.20 7.70 -20.17
C GLY A 6 -3.30 8.45 -19.20
N LEU A 7 -2.95 9.68 -19.55
CA LEU A 7 -2.00 10.51 -18.79
C LEU A 7 -2.49 10.81 -17.36
N ILE A 8 -3.76 11.16 -17.20
CA ILE A 8 -4.33 11.46 -15.87
C ILE A 8 -4.29 10.22 -14.98
N HIS A 9 -4.62 9.04 -15.53
CA HIS A 9 -4.53 7.77 -14.81
C HIS A 9 -3.09 7.44 -14.40
N LEU A 10 -2.11 7.68 -15.28
CA LEU A 10 -0.70 7.53 -14.95
C LEU A 10 -0.28 8.47 -13.82
N LEU A 11 -0.60 9.76 -13.94
CA LEU A 11 -0.24 10.75 -12.92
C LEU A 11 -0.87 10.45 -11.55
N ALA A 12 -2.13 10.03 -11.52
CA ALA A 12 -2.80 9.62 -10.27
C ALA A 12 -2.12 8.41 -9.62
N ASN A 13 -1.73 7.41 -10.41
CA ASN A 13 -0.97 6.26 -9.91
C ASN A 13 0.42 6.68 -9.39
N MET A 14 1.14 7.53 -10.12
CA MET A 14 2.46 8.02 -9.69
C MET A 14 2.35 8.83 -8.39
N TYR A 15 1.34 9.68 -8.26
CA TYR A 15 1.08 10.42 -7.03
C TYR A 15 0.82 9.48 -5.85
N GLY A 16 -0.07 8.48 -6.02
CA GLY A 16 -0.36 7.50 -4.96
C GLY A 16 0.87 6.67 -4.57
N LEU A 17 1.66 6.25 -5.56
CA LEU A 17 2.90 5.51 -5.34
C LEU A 17 3.95 6.35 -4.60
N LEU A 18 4.15 7.59 -5.02
CA LEU A 18 5.08 8.53 -4.39
C LEU A 18 4.69 8.79 -2.94
N PHE A 19 3.41 9.09 -2.69
CA PHE A 19 2.91 9.39 -1.35
C PHE A 19 3.18 8.25 -0.37
N VAL A 20 2.78 7.03 -0.69
CA VAL A 20 2.98 5.89 0.22
C VAL A 20 4.44 5.44 0.24
N GLY A 21 5.15 5.56 -0.89
CA GLY A 21 6.55 5.15 -1.04
C GLY A 21 7.51 5.93 -0.15
N ILE A 22 7.32 7.25 -0.01
CA ILE A 22 8.15 8.11 0.87
C ILE A 22 8.18 7.58 2.31
N PHE A 23 7.09 6.99 2.79
CA PHE A 23 7.00 6.48 4.17
C PHE A 23 7.37 5.00 4.28
N LEU A 24 7.04 4.19 3.27
CA LEU A 24 7.25 2.75 3.32
C LEU A 24 8.68 2.33 2.93
N GLU A 25 9.25 2.91 1.87
CA GLU A 25 10.56 2.48 1.39
C GLU A 25 11.66 2.62 2.44
N PRO A 26 11.76 3.73 3.22
CA PRO A 26 12.75 3.85 4.29
C PRO A 26 12.59 2.80 5.40
N ARG A 27 11.36 2.37 5.68
CA ARG A 27 11.07 1.37 6.74
C ARG A 27 11.27 -0.07 6.29
N LEU A 28 10.86 -0.39 5.06
CA LEU A 28 10.95 -1.75 4.50
C LEU A 28 12.34 -2.05 3.91
N GLY A 29 13.03 -1.02 3.44
CA GLY A 29 14.15 -1.15 2.53
C GLY A 29 13.71 -1.54 1.11
N LYS A 30 14.57 -1.27 0.14
CA LYS A 30 14.26 -1.41 -1.30
C LYS A 30 13.73 -2.79 -1.70
N ILE A 31 14.32 -3.86 -1.13
CA ILE A 31 13.98 -5.24 -1.52
C ILE A 31 12.58 -5.62 -1.03
N LYS A 32 12.26 -5.41 0.26
CA LYS A 32 10.94 -5.73 0.81
C LYS A 32 9.86 -4.84 0.19
N TYR A 33 10.17 -3.56 -0.08
CA TYR A 33 9.27 -2.63 -0.75
C TYR A 33 8.92 -3.11 -2.15
N ALA A 34 9.92 -3.44 -2.99
CA ALA A 34 9.71 -3.95 -4.34
C ALA A 34 8.98 -5.30 -4.33
N ALA A 35 9.34 -6.20 -3.42
CA ALA A 35 8.68 -7.49 -3.26
C ALA A 35 7.21 -7.31 -2.88
N ALA A 36 6.88 -6.42 -1.93
CA ALA A 36 5.51 -6.12 -1.55
C ALA A 36 4.71 -5.56 -2.74
N TYR A 37 5.28 -4.59 -3.47
CA TYR A 37 4.65 -4.00 -4.65
C TYR A 37 4.32 -5.06 -5.72
N LEU A 38 5.29 -5.90 -6.09
CA LEU A 38 5.10 -6.91 -7.13
C LEU A 38 4.13 -8.01 -6.67
N THR A 39 4.29 -8.53 -5.46
CA THR A 39 3.44 -9.59 -4.92
C THR A 39 1.98 -9.13 -4.81
N THR A 40 1.75 -7.95 -4.26
CA THR A 40 0.38 -7.42 -4.15
C THR A 40 -0.22 -7.10 -5.50
N GLY A 41 0.58 -6.65 -6.47
CA GLY A 41 0.13 -6.45 -7.84
C GLY A 41 -0.31 -7.74 -8.53
N ILE A 42 0.42 -8.84 -8.32
CA ILE A 42 0.04 -10.17 -8.81
C ILE A 42 -1.26 -10.64 -8.14
N LEU A 43 -1.36 -10.54 -6.82
CA LEU A 43 -2.55 -10.95 -6.07
C LEU A 43 -3.78 -10.09 -6.42
N ALA A 44 -3.59 -8.80 -6.64
CA ALA A 44 -4.62 -7.90 -7.14
C ALA A 44 -5.14 -8.34 -8.51
N SER A 45 -4.23 -8.70 -9.43
CA SER A 45 -4.60 -9.19 -10.76
C SER A 45 -5.35 -10.52 -10.69
N ILE A 46 -4.96 -11.43 -9.78
CA ILE A 46 -5.68 -12.69 -9.54
C ILE A 46 -7.10 -12.40 -9.01
N ALA A 47 -7.25 -11.47 -8.07
CA ALA A 47 -8.55 -11.08 -7.55
C ALA A 47 -9.46 -10.49 -8.65
N SER A 48 -8.90 -9.65 -9.52
CA SER A 48 -9.60 -9.11 -10.68
C SER A 48 -10.11 -10.20 -11.64
N LEU A 49 -9.22 -11.13 -12.01
CA LEU A 49 -9.56 -12.24 -12.89
C LEU A 49 -10.61 -13.18 -12.30
N TRP A 50 -10.60 -13.37 -11.00
CA TRP A 50 -11.61 -14.21 -10.33
C TRP A 50 -12.98 -13.54 -10.26
N TRP A 51 -12.99 -12.21 -10.15
CA TRP A 51 -14.26 -11.46 -10.04
C TRP A 51 -14.89 -11.14 -11.40
N HIS A 52 -14.09 -11.03 -12.45
CA HIS A 52 -14.55 -10.65 -13.79
C HIS A 52 -14.22 -11.75 -14.82
N GLU A 53 -15.20 -12.28 -15.52
CA GLU A 53 -15.02 -13.34 -16.53
C GLU A 53 -14.18 -12.89 -17.75
N ALA A 54 -14.12 -11.59 -18.06
CA ALA A 54 -13.32 -11.03 -19.16
C ALA A 54 -13.06 -9.53 -18.95
N ALA A 55 -12.12 -9.16 -18.10
CA ALA A 55 -11.72 -7.76 -17.95
C ALA A 55 -10.24 -7.56 -18.25
N VAL A 56 -9.94 -6.58 -19.11
CA VAL A 56 -8.59 -6.07 -19.24
C VAL A 56 -8.40 -4.98 -18.20
N SER A 57 -7.78 -5.34 -17.07
CA SER A 57 -7.41 -4.38 -16.05
C SER A 57 -6.06 -3.76 -16.40
N VAL A 58 -5.98 -2.43 -16.41
CA VAL A 58 -4.77 -1.67 -16.71
C VAL A 58 -4.45 -0.71 -15.57
N GLY A 59 -3.16 -0.61 -15.21
CA GLY A 59 -2.68 0.32 -14.19
C GLY A 59 -1.88 -0.35 -13.09
N ALA A 60 -1.17 0.49 -12.34
CA ALA A 60 -0.41 0.10 -11.16
C ALA A 60 -1.27 0.07 -9.90
N SER A 61 -2.53 0.49 -9.99
CA SER A 61 -3.37 0.80 -8.83
C SER A 61 -3.58 -0.38 -7.87
N GLY A 62 -3.75 -1.60 -8.38
CA GLY A 62 -3.86 -2.79 -7.51
C GLY A 62 -2.62 -3.00 -6.64
N ALA A 63 -1.42 -2.84 -7.20
CA ALA A 63 -0.16 -2.90 -6.44
C ALA A 63 -0.01 -1.72 -5.48
N ILE A 64 -0.42 -0.52 -5.89
CA ILE A 64 -0.42 0.69 -5.05
C ILE A 64 -1.37 0.50 -3.87
N PHE A 65 -2.59 -0.01 -4.09
CA PHE A 65 -3.50 -0.38 -3.00
C PHE A 65 -2.89 -1.43 -2.07
N GLY A 66 -2.08 -2.35 -2.61
CA GLY A 66 -1.29 -3.26 -1.82
C GLY A 66 -0.30 -2.55 -0.89
N LEU A 67 0.43 -1.56 -1.38
CA LEU A 67 1.31 -0.74 -0.54
C LEU A 67 0.51 0.06 0.51
N TYR A 68 -0.67 0.59 0.17
CA TYR A 68 -1.55 1.21 1.18
C TYR A 68 -2.03 0.21 2.22
N GLY A 69 -2.27 -1.05 1.83
CA GLY A 69 -2.56 -2.14 2.77
C GLY A 69 -1.41 -2.39 3.73
N VAL A 70 -0.17 -2.50 3.21
CA VAL A 70 1.04 -2.60 4.04
C VAL A 70 1.12 -1.40 4.99
N PHE A 71 0.95 -0.19 4.49
CA PHE A 71 1.02 1.03 5.29
C PHE A 71 0.00 1.03 6.43
N LEU A 72 -1.26 0.70 6.16
CA LEU A 72 -2.30 0.57 7.18
C LEU A 72 -1.93 -0.46 8.26
N ALA A 73 -1.40 -1.62 7.87
CA ALA A 73 -0.95 -2.63 8.82
C ALA A 73 0.17 -2.09 9.73
N LEU A 74 1.15 -1.36 9.19
CA LEU A 74 2.23 -0.77 9.98
C LEU A 74 1.74 0.36 10.91
N LEU A 75 0.74 1.15 10.49
CA LEU A 75 0.10 2.15 11.34
C LEU A 75 -0.63 1.50 12.53
N VAL A 76 -1.42 0.43 12.26
CA VAL A 76 -2.18 -0.29 13.29
C VAL A 76 -1.25 -1.03 14.26
N THR A 77 -0.19 -1.64 13.77
CA THR A 77 0.77 -2.41 14.58
C THR A 77 1.78 -1.55 15.32
N LYS A 78 1.69 -0.21 15.19
CA LYS A 78 2.54 0.75 15.90
C LYS A 78 4.04 0.61 15.54
N VAL A 79 4.36 0.31 14.30
CA VAL A 79 5.73 0.42 13.76
C VAL A 79 6.16 1.88 13.66
N PHE A 80 5.19 2.77 13.39
CA PHE A 80 5.36 4.22 13.46
C PHE A 80 4.96 4.76 14.82
N SER A 81 5.44 5.97 15.18
CA SER A 81 5.02 6.64 16.41
C SER A 81 3.50 6.84 16.46
N LYS A 82 2.97 7.00 17.67
CA LYS A 82 1.53 7.20 17.88
C LYS A 82 1.01 8.46 17.18
N GLU A 83 1.78 9.53 17.21
CA GLU A 83 1.48 10.83 16.59
C GLU A 83 1.42 10.68 15.07
N PHE A 84 2.43 10.04 14.48
CA PHE A 84 2.47 9.75 13.05
C PHE A 84 1.28 8.88 12.64
N SER A 85 1.04 7.78 13.35
CA SER A 85 -0.07 6.87 13.05
C SER A 85 -1.42 7.57 13.11
N LYS A 86 -1.65 8.44 14.10
CA LYS A 86 -2.88 9.23 14.22
C LYS A 86 -3.04 10.22 13.06
N ALA A 87 -1.95 10.89 12.67
CA ALA A 87 -1.96 11.87 11.58
C ALA A 87 -2.28 11.24 10.23
N PHE A 88 -1.70 10.07 9.93
CA PHE A 88 -1.82 9.45 8.62
C PHE A 88 -2.96 8.42 8.48
N MET A 89 -3.48 7.87 9.57
CA MET A 89 -4.57 6.88 9.53
C MET A 89 -5.80 7.44 8.81
N THR A 90 -6.27 8.61 9.23
CA THR A 90 -7.48 9.22 8.67
C THR A 90 -7.32 9.55 7.19
N SER A 91 -6.22 10.18 6.79
CA SER A 91 -5.96 10.53 5.40
C SER A 91 -5.83 9.30 4.50
N THR A 92 -5.18 8.23 5.01
CA THR A 92 -5.06 6.96 4.29
C THR A 92 -6.42 6.29 4.09
N LEU A 93 -7.25 6.24 5.13
CA LEU A 93 -8.60 5.68 5.04
C LEU A 93 -9.51 6.50 4.11
N ILE A 94 -9.41 7.83 4.14
CA ILE A 94 -10.14 8.69 3.20
C ILE A 94 -9.68 8.42 1.77
N PHE A 95 -8.38 8.36 1.52
CA PHE A 95 -7.84 8.08 0.18
C PHE A 95 -8.33 6.72 -0.34
N VAL A 96 -8.18 5.66 0.44
CA VAL A 96 -8.62 4.31 0.08
C VAL A 96 -10.14 4.29 -0.14
N GLY A 97 -10.91 4.81 0.80
CA GLY A 97 -12.37 4.84 0.72
C GLY A 97 -12.89 5.64 -0.48
N TYR A 98 -12.32 6.82 -0.74
CA TYR A 98 -12.68 7.64 -1.90
C TYR A 98 -12.44 6.90 -3.22
N ASN A 99 -11.25 6.28 -3.39
CA ASN A 99 -10.95 5.55 -4.62
C ASN A 99 -11.86 4.32 -4.82
N LEU A 100 -12.20 3.59 -3.74
CA LEU A 100 -13.16 2.47 -3.83
C LEU A 100 -14.57 2.96 -4.16
N LEU A 101 -15.02 4.08 -3.60
CA LEU A 101 -16.32 4.67 -3.94
C LEU A 101 -16.36 5.14 -5.40
N MET A 102 -15.31 5.78 -5.89
CA MET A 102 -15.21 6.19 -7.30
C MET A 102 -15.24 4.97 -8.25
N GLY A 103 -14.71 3.84 -7.80
CA GLY A 103 -14.76 2.59 -8.56
C GLY A 103 -16.17 2.00 -8.72
N LEU A 104 -17.15 2.40 -7.88
CA LEU A 104 -18.55 1.97 -8.03
C LEU A 104 -19.24 2.62 -9.24
N SER A 105 -18.73 3.74 -9.74
CA SER A 105 -19.26 4.41 -10.93
C SER A 105 -18.82 3.78 -12.26
N GLY A 106 -17.97 2.76 -12.21
CA GLY A 106 -17.43 2.04 -13.38
C GLY A 106 -16.08 2.59 -13.85
N GLY A 107 -15.39 1.81 -14.68
CA GLY A 107 -14.08 2.19 -15.24
C GLY A 107 -12.87 1.98 -14.33
N ILE A 108 -13.08 1.57 -13.06
CA ILE A 108 -12.02 1.25 -12.09
C ILE A 108 -12.23 -0.18 -11.58
N ASP A 109 -11.17 -0.95 -11.52
CA ASP A 109 -11.20 -2.34 -11.06
C ASP A 109 -11.14 -2.43 -9.53
N ASN A 110 -12.31 -2.36 -8.89
CA ASN A 110 -12.41 -2.48 -7.43
C ASN A 110 -11.99 -3.86 -6.91
N ALA A 111 -12.12 -4.92 -7.69
CA ALA A 111 -11.66 -6.24 -7.27
C ALA A 111 -10.14 -6.27 -7.15
N ALA A 112 -9.41 -5.67 -8.10
CA ALA A 112 -7.98 -5.49 -8.02
C ALA A 112 -7.57 -4.61 -6.82
N HIS A 113 -8.29 -3.51 -6.57
CA HIS A 113 -8.02 -2.62 -5.43
C HIS A 113 -8.19 -3.34 -4.09
N ILE A 114 -9.30 -4.03 -3.89
CA ILE A 114 -9.58 -4.78 -2.66
C ILE A 114 -8.61 -5.94 -2.49
N GLY A 115 -8.33 -6.70 -3.55
CA GLY A 115 -7.35 -7.79 -3.52
C GLY A 115 -5.95 -7.32 -3.17
N GLY A 116 -5.52 -6.19 -3.75
CA GLY A 116 -4.27 -5.53 -3.42
C GLY A 116 -4.24 -5.08 -1.95
N LEU A 117 -5.26 -4.35 -1.50
CA LEU A 117 -5.36 -3.83 -0.14
C LEU A 117 -5.28 -4.94 0.92
N ILE A 118 -6.06 -6.00 0.75
CA ILE A 118 -6.10 -7.13 1.69
C ILE A 118 -4.75 -7.86 1.71
N SER A 119 -4.20 -8.21 0.55
CA SER A 119 -2.92 -8.90 0.46
C SER A 119 -1.79 -8.07 1.04
N GLY A 120 -1.78 -6.77 0.77
CA GLY A 120 -0.82 -5.83 1.34
C GLY A 120 -0.94 -5.72 2.86
N PHE A 121 -2.16 -5.65 3.39
CA PHE A 121 -2.39 -5.62 4.83
C PHE A 121 -1.83 -6.87 5.53
N ILE A 122 -2.05 -8.06 4.95
CA ILE A 122 -1.49 -9.31 5.45
C ILE A 122 0.05 -9.28 5.41
N ILE A 123 0.66 -8.84 4.30
CA ILE A 123 2.11 -8.71 4.17
C ILE A 123 2.67 -7.73 5.22
N GLY A 124 1.99 -6.61 5.44
CA GLY A 124 2.36 -5.64 6.47
C GLY A 124 2.31 -6.22 7.88
N LEU A 125 1.31 -7.04 8.19
CA LEU A 125 1.24 -7.75 9.47
C LEU A 125 2.42 -8.74 9.63
N ILE A 126 2.82 -9.43 8.56
CA ILE A 126 3.96 -10.35 8.58
C ILE A 126 5.27 -9.61 8.82
N TYR A 127 5.45 -8.42 8.23
CA TYR A 127 6.66 -7.62 8.39
C TYR A 127 6.73 -6.87 9.72
N SER A 128 5.58 -6.53 10.30
CA SER A 128 5.50 -5.62 11.45
C SER A 128 6.31 -6.06 12.68
N PRO A 129 6.42 -7.37 13.08
CA PRO A 129 7.18 -7.74 14.27
C PRO A 129 8.68 -7.46 14.14
N GLN A 130 9.25 -7.67 12.96
CA GLN A 130 10.65 -7.35 12.70
C GLN A 130 10.85 -5.83 12.68
N LEU A 131 10.05 -5.11 11.88
CA LEU A 131 10.17 -3.66 11.73
C LEU A 131 9.98 -2.90 13.04
N LYS A 132 9.15 -3.43 13.93
CA LYS A 132 8.97 -2.86 15.26
C LYS A 132 10.22 -3.01 16.12
N ARG A 133 10.83 -4.18 16.11
CA ARG A 133 12.11 -4.39 16.84
C ARG A 133 13.22 -3.50 16.30
N ASP A 134 13.29 -3.37 14.97
CA ASP A 134 14.29 -2.51 14.32
C ASP A 134 14.09 -1.04 14.73
N ALA A 135 12.86 -0.55 14.77
CA ALA A 135 12.52 0.81 15.21
C ALA A 135 12.82 1.04 16.72
N GLU A 136 12.53 0.07 17.57
CA GLU A 136 12.85 0.13 19.01
C GLU A 136 14.36 0.15 19.24
N TYR A 137 15.12 -0.61 18.46
CA TYR A 137 16.58 -0.61 18.52
C TYR A 137 17.19 0.71 18.04
N GLU A 138 16.69 1.28 16.93
CA GLU A 138 17.12 2.59 16.45
C GLU A 138 16.92 3.67 17.52
N GLN A 139 15.76 3.70 18.16
CA GLN A 139 15.46 4.65 19.25
C GLN A 139 16.40 4.46 20.44
N PHE A 140 16.64 3.22 20.85
CA PHE A 140 17.56 2.92 21.96
C PHE A 140 18.99 3.42 21.68
N VAL A 141 19.49 3.22 20.43
CA VAL A 141 20.82 3.69 20.03
C VAL A 141 20.90 5.22 20.03
N GLU A 142 19.86 5.90 19.55
CA GLU A 142 19.79 7.35 19.52
C GLU A 142 19.80 7.95 20.94
N GLU A 143 19.03 7.39 21.86
CA GLU A 143 18.98 7.80 23.27
C GLU A 143 20.32 7.56 24.01
N ALA A 144 21.07 6.51 23.63
CA ALA A 144 22.37 6.19 24.26
C ALA A 144 23.54 7.10 23.80
N GLN A 145 23.33 7.89 22.72
CA GLN A 145 24.32 8.81 22.17
C GLN A 145 24.14 10.26 22.66
N LEU A 146 23.09 10.54 23.44
CA LEU A 146 22.79 11.83 24.06
C LEU A 146 23.32 11.89 25.49
#